data_47deb1d36f9e3a776969201d51beef2b
#
_entry.id   47deb1d36f9e3a776969201d51beef2b
#
_cell.length_a   1.000
_cell.length_b   1.000
_cell.length_c   1.000
_cell.angle_alpha   90.00
_cell.angle_beta   90.00
_cell.angle_gamma   90.00
#
_symmetry.space_group_name_H-M   'P 1'
#
loop_
_entity.id
_entity.type
_entity.pdbx_description
1 polymer ?
#
loop_
_entity_poly.entity_id
_entity_poly.type
_entity_poly.pdbx_seq_one_letter_code
_entity_poly.pdbx_strand_id
1 'polypeptide(L)'
;ANPGTMAAVLGLDDDQVDVACRRADEDVWVANYNAPGQVVISGSPDGVAAASDHARGLGAKRVMPLPVSGAFHTPYMTPARQRLRSAIKAAAPRDTEVPIVSNVDALAHSAGEDWASLLSAQLSNPVRWKHCLLTLEDAGVSDYVELGPGGLLTGMTRRTVDAARTVSVQNPEDLDKLIDWLKPAESAAAPQRAEGEHLFAVERMIVSPGAGVFLREAGLSDSARIDVGALLGHVSGQEVRSPFAGLLQSFIAVDGERLAPRQPIAWLRTEAG
;
A
#
# COMPACT_ATOMS: atom_id res chain seq x y z
N ALA A 1 -1.75 34.27 -5.44
CA ALA A 1 -1.63 32.81 -5.50
C ALA A 1 -0.99 32.45 -6.82
N ASN A 2 0.02 31.59 -6.82
CA ASN A 2 0.63 31.12 -8.06
C ASN A 2 -0.40 30.24 -8.79
N PRO A 3 -0.59 30.41 -10.11
CA PRO A 3 -1.42 29.51 -10.88
C PRO A 3 -0.84 28.10 -10.82
N GLY A 4 -1.70 27.10 -10.71
CA GLY A 4 -1.29 25.71 -10.65
C GLY A 4 -2.23 24.83 -11.45
N THR A 5 -1.74 23.67 -11.85
CA THR A 5 -2.48 22.66 -12.60
C THR A 5 -2.04 21.26 -12.22
N MET A 6 -2.74 20.25 -12.74
CA MET A 6 -2.45 18.83 -12.50
C MET A 6 -2.65 18.03 -13.80
N ALA A 7 -1.95 16.91 -13.90
CA ALA A 7 -2.15 15.94 -14.99
C ALA A 7 -2.03 14.50 -14.47
N ALA A 8 -2.86 13.62 -15.01
CA ALA A 8 -2.76 12.19 -14.75
C ALA A 8 -1.83 11.53 -15.78
N VAL A 9 -0.82 10.82 -15.30
CA VAL A 9 0.14 10.03 -16.07
C VAL A 9 -0.26 8.56 -15.97
N LEU A 10 -0.45 7.90 -17.10
CA LEU A 10 -0.87 6.51 -17.17
C LEU A 10 0.19 5.64 -17.88
N GLY A 11 0.47 4.49 -17.33
CA GLY A 11 1.31 3.46 -17.96
C GLY A 11 2.79 3.54 -17.62
N LEU A 12 3.19 4.41 -16.69
CA LEU A 12 4.53 4.43 -16.09
C LEU A 12 4.44 3.98 -14.62
N ASP A 13 5.53 3.44 -14.10
CA ASP A 13 5.68 3.23 -12.67
C ASP A 13 5.95 4.54 -11.91
N ASP A 14 5.89 4.47 -10.59
CA ASP A 14 6.04 5.63 -9.72
C ASP A 14 7.41 6.31 -9.89
N ASP A 15 8.48 5.51 -9.95
CA ASP A 15 9.87 6.01 -10.06
C ASP A 15 10.09 6.71 -11.39
N GLN A 16 9.51 6.19 -12.47
CA GLN A 16 9.59 6.81 -13.79
C GLN A 16 8.88 8.16 -13.82
N VAL A 17 7.71 8.29 -13.16
CA VAL A 17 7.01 9.59 -13.07
C VAL A 17 7.77 10.57 -12.20
N ASP A 18 8.37 10.12 -11.10
CA ASP A 18 9.21 10.96 -10.25
C ASP A 18 10.46 11.46 -11.00
N VAL A 19 11.07 10.60 -11.83
CA VAL A 19 12.16 10.99 -12.74
C VAL A 19 11.68 12.04 -13.75
N ALA A 20 10.48 11.91 -14.31
CA ALA A 20 9.91 12.88 -15.24
C ALA A 20 9.73 14.26 -14.56
N CYS A 21 9.23 14.29 -13.33
CA CYS A 21 9.12 15.52 -12.54
C CYS A 21 10.50 16.16 -12.28
N ARG A 22 11.47 15.37 -11.84
CA ARG A 22 12.84 15.88 -11.57
C ARG A 22 13.56 16.43 -12.82
N ARG A 23 13.26 15.90 -13.99
CA ARG A 23 13.84 16.33 -15.26
C ARG A 23 13.21 17.61 -15.83
N ALA A 24 12.05 17.97 -15.34
CA ALA A 24 11.34 19.16 -15.81
C ALA A 24 12.09 20.47 -15.51
N ASP A 25 12.97 20.47 -14.49
CA ASP A 25 13.71 21.66 -14.01
C ASP A 25 12.79 22.84 -13.67
N GLU A 26 11.57 22.54 -13.24
CA GLU A 26 10.48 23.46 -12.97
C GLU A 26 9.69 23.00 -11.75
N ASP A 27 8.82 23.86 -11.22
CA ASP A 27 7.98 23.57 -10.08
C ASP A 27 6.89 22.52 -10.40
N VAL A 28 7.23 21.25 -10.30
CA VAL A 28 6.32 20.13 -10.49
C VAL A 28 6.68 18.95 -9.57
N TRP A 29 5.69 18.28 -9.04
CA TRP A 29 5.83 17.17 -8.10
C TRP A 29 4.81 16.08 -8.39
N VAL A 30 5.09 14.86 -7.92
CA VAL A 30 4.07 13.83 -7.81
C VAL A 30 3.07 14.25 -6.73
N ALA A 31 1.79 14.27 -7.09
CA ALA A 31 0.68 14.63 -6.20
C ALA A 31 -0.12 13.43 -5.69
N ASN A 32 -0.29 12.37 -6.50
CA ASN A 32 -1.01 11.16 -6.11
C ASN A 32 -0.36 9.91 -6.68
N TYR A 33 -0.18 8.92 -5.84
CA TYR A 33 0.08 7.52 -6.21
C TYR A 33 -1.24 6.76 -6.10
N ASN A 34 -1.98 6.65 -7.20
CA ASN A 34 -3.36 6.17 -7.19
C ASN A 34 -3.49 4.65 -7.33
N ALA A 35 -2.77 4.06 -8.28
CA ALA A 35 -2.75 2.63 -8.55
C ALA A 35 -1.48 2.29 -9.35
N PRO A 36 -1.10 1.02 -9.52
CA PRO A 36 -0.04 0.64 -10.44
C PRO A 36 -0.24 1.26 -11.83
N GLY A 37 0.74 2.00 -12.30
CA GLY A 37 0.68 2.69 -13.58
C GLY A 37 -0.30 3.88 -13.65
N GLN A 38 -0.73 4.43 -12.51
CA GLN A 38 -1.59 5.61 -12.44
C GLN A 38 -1.11 6.59 -11.37
N VAL A 39 -0.42 7.63 -11.81
CA VAL A 39 0.18 8.68 -10.97
C VAL A 39 -0.34 10.04 -11.43
N VAL A 40 -0.51 10.97 -10.50
CA VAL A 40 -0.88 12.36 -10.81
C VAL A 40 0.29 13.27 -10.49
N ILE A 41 0.62 14.16 -11.40
CA ILE A 41 1.61 15.23 -11.21
C ILE A 41 0.91 16.57 -11.05
N SER A 42 1.53 17.48 -10.31
CA SER A 42 0.95 18.78 -9.95
C SER A 42 2.04 19.82 -9.79
N GLY A 43 1.80 21.05 -10.23
CA GLY A 43 2.78 22.11 -10.16
C GLY A 43 2.37 23.36 -10.92
N SER A 44 3.39 24.14 -11.35
CA SER A 44 3.19 25.24 -12.29
C SER A 44 2.70 24.71 -13.63
N PRO A 45 1.97 25.51 -14.43
CA PRO A 45 1.57 25.09 -15.79
C PRO A 45 2.75 24.64 -16.65
N ASP A 46 3.87 25.35 -16.61
CA ASP A 46 5.08 25.04 -17.38
C ASP A 46 5.74 23.76 -16.85
N GLY A 47 5.83 23.60 -15.52
CA GLY A 47 6.37 22.40 -14.89
C GLY A 47 5.56 21.14 -15.22
N VAL A 48 4.22 21.21 -15.15
CA VAL A 48 3.36 20.08 -15.51
C VAL A 48 3.46 19.77 -17.00
N ALA A 49 3.61 20.78 -17.87
CA ALA A 49 3.81 20.58 -19.31
C ALA A 49 5.15 19.88 -19.58
N ALA A 50 6.26 20.39 -19.03
CA ALA A 50 7.60 19.82 -19.19
C ALA A 50 7.67 18.37 -18.64
N ALA A 51 7.16 18.12 -17.43
CA ALA A 51 7.11 16.78 -16.86
C ALA A 51 6.23 15.82 -17.69
N SER A 52 5.14 16.32 -18.28
CA SER A 52 4.30 15.54 -19.19
C SER A 52 5.04 15.10 -20.45
N ASP A 53 5.88 15.97 -21.01
CA ASP A 53 6.70 15.64 -22.18
C ASP A 53 7.79 14.62 -21.84
N HIS A 54 8.45 14.77 -20.68
CA HIS A 54 9.38 13.77 -20.17
C HIS A 54 8.70 12.42 -19.92
N ALA A 55 7.50 12.41 -19.33
CA ALA A 55 6.74 11.18 -19.12
C ALA A 55 6.39 10.47 -20.44
N ARG A 56 6.00 11.23 -21.48
CA ARG A 56 5.78 10.65 -22.83
C ARG A 56 7.07 10.07 -23.40
N GLY A 57 8.19 10.77 -23.23
CA GLY A 57 9.51 10.28 -23.65
C GLY A 57 9.95 9.00 -22.91
N LEU A 58 9.50 8.79 -21.68
CA LEU A 58 9.71 7.56 -20.90
C LEU A 58 8.72 6.44 -21.22
N GLY A 59 7.75 6.67 -22.11
CA GLY A 59 6.81 5.65 -22.55
C GLY A 59 5.43 5.69 -21.87
N ALA A 60 5.04 6.83 -21.27
CA ALA A 60 3.69 7.00 -20.75
C ALA A 60 2.65 6.72 -21.85
N LYS A 61 1.71 5.81 -21.57
CA LYS A 61 0.63 5.47 -22.50
C LYS A 61 -0.31 6.65 -22.73
N ARG A 62 -0.49 7.48 -21.71
CA ARG A 62 -1.36 8.66 -21.75
C ARG A 62 -0.96 9.66 -20.68
N VAL A 63 -1.02 10.96 -21.01
CA VAL A 63 -0.94 12.05 -20.05
C VAL A 63 -2.16 12.95 -20.28
N MET A 64 -3.00 13.11 -19.26
CA MET A 64 -4.28 13.81 -19.34
C MET A 64 -4.31 14.98 -18.36
N PRO A 65 -4.48 16.23 -18.84
CA PRO A 65 -4.74 17.35 -17.96
C PRO A 65 -6.01 17.12 -17.13
N LEU A 66 -5.98 17.53 -15.87
CA LEU A 66 -7.15 17.50 -15.00
C LEU A 66 -7.82 18.86 -14.97
N PRO A 67 -9.17 18.93 -14.90
CA PRO A 67 -9.92 20.18 -14.90
C PRO A 67 -9.87 20.86 -13.52
N VAL A 68 -8.67 21.21 -13.07
CA VAL A 68 -8.41 21.87 -11.78
C VAL A 68 -7.54 23.11 -11.98
N SER A 69 -7.72 24.10 -11.12
CA SER A 69 -7.04 25.39 -11.18
C SER A 69 -6.05 25.59 -10.02
N GLY A 70 -5.51 24.53 -9.45
CA GLY A 70 -4.56 24.59 -8.33
C GLY A 70 -3.57 23.45 -8.35
N ALA A 71 -2.38 23.70 -7.82
CA ALA A 71 -1.34 22.69 -7.61
C ALA A 71 -1.55 22.00 -6.26
N PHE A 72 -2.58 21.15 -6.17
CA PHE A 72 -2.91 20.42 -4.94
C PHE A 72 -1.82 19.40 -4.61
N HIS A 73 -1.67 19.12 -3.30
CA HIS A 73 -0.71 18.17 -2.75
C HIS A 73 0.76 18.51 -3.05
N THR A 74 1.07 19.80 -3.19
CA THR A 74 2.41 20.33 -3.46
C THR A 74 2.77 21.45 -2.47
N PRO A 75 4.04 21.90 -2.42
CA PRO A 75 4.45 23.06 -1.63
C PRO A 75 3.65 24.34 -1.88
N TYR A 76 3.00 24.48 -3.02
CA TYR A 76 2.11 25.61 -3.35
C TYR A 76 0.93 25.75 -2.37
N MET A 77 0.54 24.64 -1.73
CA MET A 77 -0.55 24.63 -0.73
C MET A 77 -0.09 25.04 0.69
N THR A 78 1.20 25.21 0.92
CA THR A 78 1.77 25.56 2.23
C THR A 78 1.10 26.79 2.89
N PRO A 79 0.74 27.87 2.16
CA PRO A 79 0.07 29.02 2.78
C PRO A 79 -1.28 28.69 3.46
N ALA A 80 -1.98 27.64 3.00
CA ALA A 80 -3.25 27.21 3.57
C ALA A 80 -3.08 26.31 4.83
N ARG A 81 -1.88 25.76 5.04
CA ARG A 81 -1.59 24.72 6.05
C ARG A 81 -1.90 25.18 7.48
N GLN A 82 -1.49 26.41 7.85
CA GLN A 82 -1.68 26.91 9.22
C GLN A 82 -3.16 27.10 9.54
N ARG A 83 -3.94 27.62 8.59
CA ARG A 83 -5.39 27.84 8.76
C ARG A 83 -6.11 26.49 8.93
N LEU A 84 -5.77 25.48 8.09
CA LEU A 84 -6.34 24.14 8.22
C LEU A 84 -5.97 23.52 9.57
N ARG A 85 -4.70 23.58 9.98
CA ARG A 85 -4.23 23.02 11.26
C ARG A 85 -5.00 23.63 12.45
N SER A 86 -5.25 24.93 12.42
CA SER A 86 -6.02 25.59 13.47
C SER A 86 -7.47 25.11 13.49
N ALA A 87 -8.09 24.94 12.34
CA ALA A 87 -9.46 24.41 12.23
C ALA A 87 -9.56 22.97 12.73
N ILE A 88 -8.60 22.11 12.38
CA ILE A 88 -8.58 20.71 12.83
C ILE A 88 -8.41 20.65 14.37
N LYS A 89 -7.50 21.45 14.94
CA LYS A 89 -7.34 21.52 16.39
C LYS A 89 -8.61 21.98 17.10
N ALA A 90 -9.32 22.95 16.54
CA ALA A 90 -10.60 23.43 17.07
C ALA A 90 -11.70 22.37 16.98
N ALA A 91 -11.66 21.49 15.96
CA ALA A 91 -12.57 20.36 15.83
C ALA A 91 -12.30 19.23 16.84
N ALA A 92 -11.13 19.26 17.50
CA ALA A 92 -10.71 18.29 18.52
C ALA A 92 -10.97 16.83 18.12
N PRO A 93 -10.29 16.30 17.10
CA PRO A 93 -10.44 14.90 16.70
C PRO A 93 -10.25 13.96 17.89
N ARG A 94 -11.07 12.93 17.96
CA ARG A 94 -11.02 11.93 19.03
C ARG A 94 -10.25 10.69 18.55
N ASP A 95 -9.79 9.90 19.51
CA ASP A 95 -9.27 8.56 19.24
C ASP A 95 -10.33 7.72 18.51
N THR A 96 -9.87 6.88 17.62
CA THR A 96 -10.75 6.00 16.84
C THR A 96 -10.64 4.57 17.33
N GLU A 97 -11.79 3.87 17.41
CA GLU A 97 -11.83 2.44 17.77
C GLU A 97 -11.25 1.58 16.66
N VAL A 98 -11.40 2.01 15.41
CA VAL A 98 -10.86 1.34 14.23
C VAL A 98 -9.72 2.18 13.67
N PRO A 99 -8.55 1.61 13.39
CA PRO A 99 -7.44 2.34 12.79
C PRO A 99 -7.82 2.95 11.44
N ILE A 100 -7.31 4.15 11.18
CA ILE A 100 -7.49 4.85 9.90
C ILE A 100 -6.13 4.95 9.22
N VAL A 101 -6.02 4.45 7.99
CA VAL A 101 -4.78 4.59 7.21
C VAL A 101 -4.74 5.98 6.58
N SER A 102 -3.70 6.74 6.92
CA SER A 102 -3.54 8.11 6.46
C SER A 102 -2.89 8.17 5.08
N ASN A 103 -3.44 9.00 4.19
CA ASN A 103 -2.92 9.15 2.83
C ASN A 103 -1.54 9.85 2.75
N VAL A 104 -1.10 10.53 3.80
CA VAL A 104 0.17 11.28 3.76
C VAL A 104 1.38 10.38 3.98
N ASP A 105 1.23 9.32 4.78
CA ASP A 105 2.32 8.41 5.16
C ASP A 105 2.01 6.94 4.89
N ALA A 106 0.76 6.61 4.54
CA ALA A 106 0.25 5.26 4.33
C ALA A 106 0.34 4.38 5.59
N LEU A 107 0.30 4.96 6.79
CA LEU A 107 0.33 4.25 8.06
C LEU A 107 -1.03 4.29 8.75
N ALA A 108 -1.29 3.30 9.61
CA ALA A 108 -2.50 3.22 10.41
C ALA A 108 -2.35 4.06 11.69
N HIS A 109 -3.34 4.90 11.98
CA HIS A 109 -3.40 5.79 13.14
C HIS A 109 -4.73 5.65 13.87
N SER A 110 -4.71 5.77 15.20
CA SER A 110 -5.92 5.74 16.03
C SER A 110 -5.99 6.93 16.99
N ALA A 111 -4.86 7.58 17.30
CA ALA A 111 -4.82 8.69 18.25
C ALA A 111 -5.37 9.98 17.63
N GLY A 112 -6.31 10.63 18.34
CA GLY A 112 -6.93 11.88 17.89
C GLY A 112 -5.94 13.03 17.75
N GLU A 113 -4.89 13.06 18.57
CA GLU A 113 -3.85 14.09 18.55
C GLU A 113 -3.01 14.12 17.26
N ASP A 114 -2.90 13.00 16.56
CA ASP A 114 -2.12 12.89 15.30
C ASP A 114 -2.77 13.65 14.15
N TRP A 115 -4.11 13.72 14.11
CA TRP A 115 -4.85 14.19 12.93
C TRP A 115 -4.57 15.64 12.56
N ALA A 116 -4.28 16.51 13.53
CA ALA A 116 -3.92 17.88 13.22
C ALA A 116 -2.60 17.99 12.45
N SER A 117 -1.66 17.09 12.70
CA SER A 117 -0.39 17.00 12.01
C SER A 117 -0.55 16.35 10.63
N LEU A 118 -1.16 15.17 10.59
CA LEU A 118 -1.35 14.36 9.37
C LEU A 118 -2.16 15.12 8.31
N LEU A 119 -3.35 15.63 8.66
CA LEU A 119 -4.21 16.32 7.72
C LEU A 119 -3.62 17.65 7.25
N SER A 120 -2.92 18.39 8.12
CA SER A 120 -2.23 19.61 7.68
C SER A 120 -1.01 19.33 6.81
N ALA A 121 -0.32 18.19 7.01
CA ALA A 121 0.75 17.76 6.14
C ALA A 121 0.23 17.32 4.76
N GLN A 122 -0.94 16.69 4.69
CA GLN A 122 -1.54 16.21 3.45
C GLN A 122 -1.75 17.31 2.41
N LEU A 123 -1.96 18.57 2.83
CA LEU A 123 -2.12 19.70 1.89
C LEU A 123 -0.94 19.86 0.93
N SER A 124 0.28 19.64 1.44
CA SER A 124 1.52 19.92 0.73
C SER A 124 2.34 18.66 0.43
N ASN A 125 1.76 17.48 0.60
CA ASN A 125 2.43 16.20 0.36
C ASN A 125 1.56 15.28 -0.49
N PRO A 126 2.17 14.34 -1.22
CA PRO A 126 1.47 13.40 -2.07
C PRO A 126 0.41 12.57 -1.33
N VAL A 127 -0.66 12.25 -2.03
CA VAL A 127 -1.63 11.23 -1.62
C VAL A 127 -1.06 9.86 -1.97
N ARG A 128 -0.83 9.03 -0.97
CA ARG A 128 -0.24 7.69 -1.10
C ARG A 128 -1.31 6.59 -1.14
N TRP A 129 -2.38 6.78 -1.93
CA TRP A 129 -3.53 5.88 -1.96
C TRP A 129 -3.16 4.43 -2.25
N LYS A 130 -2.34 4.20 -3.28
CA LYS A 130 -1.83 2.86 -3.58
C LYS A 130 -1.13 2.21 -2.37
N HIS A 131 -0.29 2.97 -1.68
CA HIS A 131 0.43 2.46 -0.51
C HIS A 131 -0.49 2.20 0.68
N CYS A 132 -1.57 3.02 0.86
CA CYS A 132 -2.59 2.74 1.86
C CYS A 132 -3.29 1.40 1.61
N LEU A 133 -3.59 1.08 0.36
CA LEU A 133 -4.18 -0.21 -0.01
C LEU A 133 -3.23 -1.37 0.28
N LEU A 134 -1.94 -1.23 -0.03
CA LEU A 134 -0.91 -2.24 0.29
C LEU A 134 -0.75 -2.41 1.81
N THR A 135 -0.77 -1.33 2.59
CA THR A 135 -0.77 -1.41 4.07
C THR A 135 -1.97 -2.18 4.60
N LEU A 136 -3.17 -1.97 4.01
CA LEU A 136 -4.37 -2.72 4.39
C LEU A 136 -4.28 -4.19 3.98
N GLU A 137 -3.77 -4.50 2.80
CA GLU A 137 -3.51 -5.86 2.34
C GLU A 137 -2.53 -6.59 3.26
N ASP A 138 -1.42 -5.96 3.62
CA ASP A 138 -0.43 -6.48 4.56
C ASP A 138 -1.03 -6.73 5.96
N ALA A 139 -2.05 -5.95 6.35
CA ALA A 139 -2.82 -6.15 7.57
C ALA A 139 -3.89 -7.25 7.46
N GLY A 140 -4.01 -7.91 6.29
CA GLY A 140 -4.97 -9.00 6.05
C GLY A 140 -6.37 -8.55 5.63
N VAL A 141 -6.55 -7.28 5.25
CA VAL A 141 -7.83 -6.78 4.73
C VAL A 141 -8.03 -7.29 3.30
N SER A 142 -9.11 -8.02 3.06
CA SER A 142 -9.51 -8.56 1.76
C SER A 142 -10.78 -7.93 1.19
N ASP A 143 -11.57 -7.29 2.05
CA ASP A 143 -12.90 -6.79 1.76
C ASP A 143 -12.93 -5.27 1.84
N TYR A 144 -13.35 -4.62 0.76
CA TYR A 144 -13.34 -3.16 0.64
C TYR A 144 -14.72 -2.63 0.26
N VAL A 145 -15.20 -1.66 1.03
CA VAL A 145 -16.47 -0.97 0.78
C VAL A 145 -16.18 0.48 0.46
N GLU A 146 -16.55 0.93 -0.75
CA GLU A 146 -16.52 2.35 -1.10
C GLU A 146 -17.88 2.97 -0.79
N LEU A 147 -17.90 3.95 0.11
CA LEU A 147 -19.10 4.71 0.45
C LEU A 147 -19.06 6.07 -0.27
N GLY A 148 -19.95 6.26 -1.22
CA GLY A 148 -20.08 7.51 -1.99
C GLY A 148 -20.19 7.28 -3.49
N PRO A 149 -20.54 8.34 -4.25
CA PRO A 149 -20.76 8.23 -5.68
C PRO A 149 -19.47 8.04 -6.47
N GLY A 150 -19.54 7.24 -7.55
CA GLY A 150 -18.51 7.17 -8.59
C GLY A 150 -17.78 5.83 -8.74
N GLY A 151 -17.56 5.03 -7.69
CA GLY A 151 -16.87 3.76 -7.78
C GLY A 151 -15.38 3.87 -8.19
N LEU A 152 -14.79 5.06 -8.05
CA LEU A 152 -13.42 5.35 -8.48
C LEU A 152 -12.40 4.61 -7.62
N LEU A 153 -12.59 4.62 -6.29
CA LEU A 153 -11.69 3.97 -5.34
C LEU A 153 -11.78 2.45 -5.48
N THR A 154 -12.96 1.91 -5.69
CA THR A 154 -13.18 0.49 -6.03
C THR A 154 -12.35 0.07 -7.25
N GLY A 155 -12.35 0.90 -8.30
CA GLY A 155 -11.56 0.64 -9.50
C GLY A 155 -10.04 0.68 -9.25
N MET A 156 -9.57 1.56 -8.36
CA MET A 156 -8.16 1.62 -7.94
C MET A 156 -7.79 0.42 -7.08
N THR A 157 -8.66 0.03 -6.13
CA THR A 157 -8.45 -1.12 -5.25
C THR A 157 -8.25 -2.40 -6.05
N ARG A 158 -9.14 -2.69 -7.00
CA ARG A 158 -9.06 -3.89 -7.88
C ARG A 158 -7.78 -3.97 -8.72
N ARG A 159 -7.12 -2.85 -8.97
CA ARG A 159 -5.86 -2.81 -9.73
C ARG A 159 -4.63 -2.88 -8.84
N THR A 160 -4.79 -2.69 -7.54
CA THR A 160 -3.69 -2.60 -6.58
C THR A 160 -3.60 -3.83 -5.70
N VAL A 161 -4.75 -4.37 -5.27
CA VAL A 161 -4.84 -5.51 -4.36
C VAL A 161 -5.38 -6.70 -5.12
N ASP A 162 -4.59 -7.76 -5.19
CA ASP A 162 -4.99 -9.00 -5.84
C ASP A 162 -6.11 -9.69 -5.04
N ALA A 163 -7.11 -10.23 -5.77
CA ALA A 163 -8.26 -10.91 -5.20
C ALA A 163 -9.10 -10.07 -4.22
N ALA A 164 -8.99 -8.72 -4.22
CA ALA A 164 -9.81 -7.85 -3.40
C ALA A 164 -11.31 -8.03 -3.70
N ARG A 165 -12.09 -8.32 -2.67
CA ARG A 165 -13.55 -8.25 -2.75
C ARG A 165 -13.97 -6.80 -2.56
N THR A 166 -14.71 -6.25 -3.50
CA THR A 166 -15.07 -4.83 -3.47
C THR A 166 -16.55 -4.63 -3.74
N VAL A 167 -17.16 -3.71 -3.00
CA VAL A 167 -18.52 -3.22 -3.25
C VAL A 167 -18.52 -1.70 -3.18
N SER A 168 -19.32 -1.05 -4.04
CA SER A 168 -19.53 0.40 -4.02
C SER A 168 -20.98 0.69 -3.66
N VAL A 169 -21.19 1.53 -2.65
CA VAL A 169 -22.50 2.00 -2.18
C VAL A 169 -22.60 3.49 -2.54
N GLN A 170 -23.28 3.79 -3.64
CA GLN A 170 -23.32 5.15 -4.21
C GLN A 170 -24.55 5.93 -3.76
N ASN A 171 -25.62 5.22 -3.38
CA ASN A 171 -26.90 5.77 -2.99
C ASN A 171 -27.59 4.82 -1.97
N PRO A 172 -28.66 5.22 -1.29
CA PRO A 172 -29.36 4.38 -0.32
C PRO A 172 -29.88 3.05 -0.87
N GLU A 173 -30.22 2.98 -2.16
CA GLU A 173 -30.73 1.79 -2.83
C GLU A 173 -29.64 0.69 -2.93
N ASP A 174 -28.38 1.06 -2.84
CA ASP A 174 -27.25 0.10 -2.84
C ASP A 174 -27.04 -0.57 -1.48
N LEU A 175 -27.73 -0.16 -0.42
CA LEU A 175 -27.60 -0.78 0.91
C LEU A 175 -28.00 -2.24 0.92
N ASP A 176 -29.01 -2.63 0.16
CA ASP A 176 -29.42 -4.04 0.06
C ASP A 176 -28.28 -4.90 -0.54
N LYS A 177 -27.56 -4.36 -1.55
CA LYS A 177 -26.38 -5.01 -2.13
C LYS A 177 -25.26 -5.16 -1.10
N LEU A 178 -25.03 -4.14 -0.27
CA LEU A 178 -24.05 -4.20 0.80
C LEU A 178 -24.43 -5.24 1.84
N ILE A 179 -25.70 -5.28 2.27
CA ILE A 179 -26.21 -6.26 3.22
C ILE A 179 -26.02 -7.68 2.68
N ASP A 180 -26.39 -7.91 1.43
CA ASP A 180 -26.21 -9.20 0.77
C ASP A 180 -24.71 -9.57 0.64
N TRP A 181 -23.88 -8.60 0.33
CA TRP A 181 -22.43 -8.80 0.21
C TRP A 181 -21.74 -9.09 1.56
N LEU A 182 -22.27 -8.53 2.67
CA LEU A 182 -21.78 -8.78 4.04
C LEU A 182 -22.29 -10.10 4.63
N LYS A 183 -23.34 -10.68 4.06
CA LYS A 183 -23.77 -12.01 4.51
C LYS A 183 -22.58 -12.97 4.35
N PRO A 184 -22.27 -13.83 5.36
CA PRO A 184 -21.33 -14.90 5.13
C PRO A 184 -21.80 -15.59 3.85
N ALA A 185 -20.89 -15.84 2.91
CA ALA A 185 -21.23 -16.72 1.80
C ALA A 185 -21.84 -17.96 2.46
N GLU A 186 -23.18 -18.17 2.29
CA GLU A 186 -23.80 -19.41 2.74
C GLU A 186 -22.85 -20.47 2.23
N SER A 187 -22.26 -21.20 3.17
CA SER A 187 -21.27 -22.23 2.89
C SER A 187 -21.67 -22.88 1.58
N ALA A 188 -21.07 -22.45 0.49
CA ALA A 188 -21.11 -23.22 -0.72
C ALA A 188 -20.68 -24.60 -0.23
N ALA A 189 -21.59 -25.53 -0.20
CA ALA A 189 -21.40 -26.86 0.36
C ALA A 189 -20.01 -27.28 -0.02
N ALA A 190 -19.17 -27.54 0.99
CA ALA A 190 -17.76 -27.82 0.80
C ALA A 190 -17.66 -28.66 -0.46
N PRO A 191 -16.95 -28.24 -1.51
CA PRO A 191 -16.91 -29.01 -2.73
C PRO A 191 -16.58 -30.42 -2.31
N GLN A 192 -17.51 -31.35 -2.58
CA GLN A 192 -17.27 -32.76 -2.36
C GLN A 192 -15.90 -33.00 -2.95
N ARG A 193 -14.95 -33.42 -2.10
CA ARG A 193 -13.60 -33.79 -2.50
C ARG A 193 -13.74 -34.72 -3.69
N ALA A 194 -13.62 -34.18 -4.88
CA ALA A 194 -13.21 -34.97 -6.00
C ALA A 194 -11.82 -35.47 -5.64
N GLU A 195 -11.67 -36.76 -5.46
CA GLU A 195 -10.38 -37.42 -5.35
C GLU A 195 -9.57 -37.07 -6.58
N GLY A 196 -8.67 -36.10 -6.45
CA GLY A 196 -7.74 -35.64 -7.47
C GLY A 196 -6.82 -34.63 -6.81
N GLU A 197 -5.54 -34.98 -6.77
CA GLU A 197 -4.45 -34.24 -6.16
C GLU A 197 -4.52 -32.73 -6.45
N HIS A 198 -4.95 -31.92 -5.49
CA HIS A 198 -4.75 -30.49 -5.48
C HIS A 198 -3.94 -30.13 -4.23
N LEU A 199 -2.63 -30.27 -4.35
CA LEU A 199 -1.65 -29.71 -3.43
C LEU A 199 -1.63 -28.19 -3.60
N PHE A 200 -2.36 -27.47 -2.74
CA PHE A 200 -2.14 -26.03 -2.57
C PHE A 200 -0.95 -25.87 -1.63
N ALA A 201 0.24 -25.80 -2.20
CA ALA A 201 1.43 -25.39 -1.47
C ALA A 201 1.29 -23.88 -1.18
N VAL A 202 1.14 -23.53 0.09
CA VAL A 202 1.14 -22.12 0.50
C VAL A 202 2.57 -21.74 0.83
N GLU A 203 3.12 -20.80 0.10
CA GLU A 203 4.46 -20.27 0.35
C GLU A 203 4.42 -19.26 1.49
N ARG A 204 5.32 -19.40 2.46
CA ARG A 204 5.42 -18.55 3.64
C ARG A 204 6.82 -18.00 3.79
N MET A 205 6.91 -16.71 4.10
CA MET A 205 8.17 -16.02 4.31
C MET A 205 8.40 -15.81 5.81
N ILE A 206 9.58 -16.15 6.28
CA ILE A 206 10.01 -15.86 7.65
C ILE A 206 10.87 -14.63 7.61
N VAL A 207 10.56 -13.67 8.48
CA VAL A 207 11.18 -12.36 8.51
C VAL A 207 11.96 -12.15 9.79
N SER A 208 12.93 -11.21 9.75
CA SER A 208 13.74 -10.85 10.90
C SER A 208 12.89 -10.21 12.01
N PRO A 209 13.03 -10.66 13.27
CA PRO A 209 12.33 -10.07 14.41
C PRO A 209 12.89 -8.68 14.79
N GLY A 210 14.09 -8.33 14.35
CA GLY A 210 14.73 -7.07 14.68
C GLY A 210 15.89 -6.74 13.75
N ALA A 211 16.53 -5.60 13.93
CA ALA A 211 17.76 -5.26 13.23
C ALA A 211 18.95 -6.00 13.84
N GLY A 212 19.86 -6.52 13.00
CA GLY A 212 21.05 -7.18 13.51
C GLY A 212 21.75 -8.08 12.51
N VAL A 213 22.78 -8.79 12.97
CA VAL A 213 23.50 -9.76 12.14
C VAL A 213 22.81 -11.11 12.27
N PHE A 214 22.45 -11.70 11.15
CA PHE A 214 21.84 -13.02 11.08
C PHE A 214 22.94 -14.10 11.11
N LEU A 215 22.75 -15.07 12.00
CA LEU A 215 23.55 -16.28 12.07
C LEU A 215 22.62 -17.48 11.90
N ARG A 216 22.84 -18.24 10.86
CA ARG A 216 22.05 -19.41 10.51
C ARG A 216 22.27 -20.54 11.49
N GLU A 217 21.23 -21.30 11.81
CA GLU A 217 21.35 -22.53 12.61
C GLU A 217 22.07 -23.61 11.83
N ALA A 218 23.05 -24.25 12.50
CA ALA A 218 23.85 -25.27 11.88
C ALA A 218 23.06 -26.56 11.57
N GLY A 219 23.27 -27.11 10.38
CA GLY A 219 22.65 -28.38 9.96
C GLY A 219 21.28 -28.21 9.22
N LEU A 220 20.76 -27.01 9.06
CA LEU A 220 19.60 -26.77 8.20
C LEU A 220 20.06 -26.65 6.73
N SER A 221 19.54 -27.51 5.89
CA SER A 221 19.74 -27.47 4.44
C SER A 221 18.46 -27.05 3.72
N ASP A 222 18.59 -26.56 2.50
CA ASP A 222 17.46 -26.36 1.62
C ASP A 222 16.72 -27.69 1.43
N SER A 223 15.40 -27.65 1.36
CA SER A 223 14.48 -28.78 1.37
C SER A 223 14.37 -29.54 2.72
N ALA A 224 14.92 -29.01 3.82
CA ALA A 224 14.68 -29.55 5.14
C ALA A 224 13.22 -29.39 5.56
N ARG A 225 12.65 -30.41 6.21
CA ARG A 225 11.32 -30.29 6.84
C ARG A 225 11.46 -29.51 8.14
N ILE A 226 10.65 -28.47 8.29
CA ILE A 226 10.65 -27.54 9.41
C ILE A 226 9.33 -27.70 10.16
N ASP A 227 9.38 -27.91 11.47
CA ASP A 227 8.22 -27.92 12.35
C ASP A 227 7.95 -26.52 12.92
N VAL A 228 6.71 -26.30 13.38
CA VAL A 228 6.36 -25.06 14.10
C VAL A 228 7.28 -24.91 15.33
N GLY A 229 7.89 -23.75 15.50
CA GLY A 229 8.83 -23.47 16.59
C GLY A 229 10.28 -23.89 16.32
N ALA A 230 10.58 -24.56 15.19
CA ALA A 230 11.94 -24.91 14.83
C ALA A 230 12.84 -23.68 14.74
N LEU A 231 14.04 -23.79 15.30
CA LEU A 231 15.06 -22.73 15.27
C LEU A 231 15.70 -22.66 13.87
N LEU A 232 15.70 -21.49 13.25
CA LEU A 232 16.29 -21.23 11.93
C LEU A 232 17.60 -20.46 12.03
N GLY A 233 17.86 -19.80 13.14
CA GLY A 233 19.05 -19.01 13.39
C GLY A 233 18.84 -17.95 14.45
N HIS A 234 19.74 -16.98 14.48
CA HIS A 234 19.70 -15.86 15.44
C HIS A 234 19.92 -14.52 14.72
N VAL A 235 19.28 -13.46 15.17
CA VAL A 235 19.58 -12.08 14.75
C VAL A 235 20.05 -11.30 15.98
N SER A 236 21.34 -10.99 16.05
CA SER A 236 21.96 -10.32 17.20
C SER A 236 21.62 -10.98 18.56
N GLY A 237 21.61 -12.31 18.60
CA GLY A 237 21.32 -13.11 19.79
C GLY A 237 19.84 -13.41 20.04
N GLN A 238 18.92 -12.81 19.30
CA GLN A 238 17.51 -13.15 19.34
C GLN A 238 17.22 -14.34 18.42
N GLU A 239 16.56 -15.36 18.94
CA GLU A 239 16.18 -16.55 18.19
C GLU A 239 15.18 -16.23 17.07
N VAL A 240 15.41 -16.80 15.90
CA VAL A 240 14.47 -16.80 14.77
C VAL A 240 13.88 -18.18 14.65
N ARG A 241 12.62 -18.32 15.08
CA ARG A 241 11.87 -19.58 15.02
C ARG A 241 10.80 -19.55 13.96
N SER A 242 10.57 -20.69 13.30
CA SER A 242 9.51 -20.78 12.30
C SER A 242 8.14 -20.78 12.95
N PRO A 243 7.22 -19.88 12.59
CA PRO A 243 5.83 -19.93 13.03
C PRO A 243 5.00 -20.95 12.22
N PHE A 244 5.60 -21.60 11.22
CA PHE A 244 4.93 -22.52 10.29
C PHE A 244 5.69 -23.84 10.20
N ALA A 245 4.93 -24.94 9.96
CA ALA A 245 5.50 -26.20 9.53
C ALA A 245 5.51 -26.27 7.99
N GLY A 246 6.53 -26.90 7.40
CA GLY A 246 6.64 -27.03 5.95
C GLY A 246 8.03 -27.43 5.48
N LEU A 247 8.26 -27.33 4.17
CA LEU A 247 9.56 -27.55 3.56
C LEU A 247 10.29 -26.22 3.38
N LEU A 248 11.50 -26.10 3.93
CA LEU A 248 12.36 -24.94 3.72
C LEU A 248 12.81 -24.93 2.24
N GLN A 249 12.36 -23.95 1.48
CA GLN A 249 12.73 -23.83 0.08
C GLN A 249 14.14 -23.27 -0.07
N SER A 250 14.41 -22.19 0.64
CA SER A 250 15.75 -21.58 0.70
C SER A 250 15.86 -20.59 1.86
N PHE A 251 17.11 -20.31 2.26
CA PHE A 251 17.41 -19.11 2.99
C PHE A 251 17.58 -17.95 2.01
N ILE A 252 16.93 -16.82 2.29
CA ILE A 252 17.07 -15.56 1.53
C ILE A 252 18.22 -14.76 2.12
N ALA A 253 18.31 -14.72 3.45
CA ALA A 253 19.43 -14.07 4.14
C ALA A 253 20.66 -14.95 4.15
N VAL A 254 21.83 -14.33 3.92
CA VAL A 254 23.14 -14.99 3.97
C VAL A 254 23.65 -14.99 5.42
N ASP A 255 24.36 -16.06 5.81
CA ASP A 255 25.00 -16.13 7.13
C ASP A 255 26.00 -14.97 7.33
N GLY A 256 25.87 -14.25 8.44
CA GLY A 256 26.62 -13.02 8.70
C GLY A 256 26.03 -11.74 8.09
N GLU A 257 24.94 -11.80 7.35
CA GLU A 257 24.30 -10.64 6.76
C GLU A 257 23.66 -9.73 7.83
N ARG A 258 23.79 -8.42 7.63
CA ARG A 258 23.13 -7.42 8.49
C ARG A 258 21.74 -7.14 7.98
N LEU A 259 20.72 -7.50 8.78
CA LEU A 259 19.32 -7.38 8.44
C LEU A 259 18.66 -6.15 9.11
N ALA A 260 17.70 -5.56 8.41
CA ALA A 260 16.72 -4.64 8.98
C ALA A 260 15.56 -5.43 9.65
N PRO A 261 14.78 -4.81 10.55
CA PRO A 261 13.57 -5.43 11.08
C PRO A 261 12.61 -5.82 9.94
N ARG A 262 11.99 -7.01 10.04
CA ARG A 262 11.07 -7.58 9.04
C ARG A 262 11.69 -7.90 7.68
N GLN A 263 12.99 -7.83 7.53
CA GLN A 263 13.67 -8.29 6.31
C GLN A 263 13.52 -9.81 6.16
N PRO A 264 13.26 -10.34 4.95
CA PRO A 264 13.12 -11.77 4.71
C PRO A 264 14.38 -12.57 5.08
N ILE A 265 14.18 -13.68 5.80
CA ILE A 265 15.25 -14.59 6.22
C ILE A 265 15.18 -15.91 5.46
N ALA A 266 13.98 -16.49 5.38
CA ALA A 266 13.82 -17.82 4.81
C ALA A 266 12.43 -17.97 4.15
N TRP A 267 12.36 -18.89 3.19
CA TRP A 267 11.17 -19.19 2.44
C TRP A 267 10.74 -20.64 2.69
N LEU A 268 9.52 -20.85 3.18
CA LEU A 268 8.92 -22.14 3.44
C LEU A 268 7.73 -22.40 2.51
N ARG A 269 7.59 -23.66 2.10
CA ARG A 269 6.38 -24.18 1.47
C ARG A 269 5.62 -25.01 2.49
N THR A 270 4.45 -24.51 2.94
CA THR A 270 3.57 -25.24 3.86
C THR A 270 2.68 -26.19 3.09
N GLU A 271 2.50 -27.41 3.61
CA GLU A 271 1.46 -28.32 3.10
C GLU A 271 0.12 -27.85 3.69
N ALA A 272 -0.92 -27.79 2.85
CA ALA A 272 -2.26 -27.53 3.32
C ALA A 272 -2.69 -28.69 4.21
N GLY A 273 -2.98 -28.41 5.49
CA GLY A 273 -3.52 -29.36 6.45
C GLY A 273 -4.98 -29.66 6.17
#